data_81226076afb103a93dc3bbe2f8921635
#
_entry.id   81226076afb103a93dc3bbe2f8921635
#
_cell.length_a   1.000
_cell.length_b   1.000
_cell.length_c   1.000
_cell.angle_alpha   90.00
_cell.angle_beta   90.00
_cell.angle_gamma   90.00
#
_symmetry.space_group_name_H-M   'P 1'
#
loop_
_entity.id
_entity.type
_entity.pdbx_description
1 polymer ?
#
loop_
_entity_poly.entity_id
_entity_poly.type
_entity_poly.pdbx_seq_one_letter_code
_entity_poly.pdbx_strand_id
1 'polypeptide(L)'
;IPGEVDKVMIRAAAGNPKAKVQINGSDLNASNDWTSPEAFDIPRGGQRDVSVKVVSSDGTQSKTYTLTIKRASWDEKENISVNFCLMGDSLHGEGNHQDTEVWIADTKVSVPKGSTVKYLTDKMLIDNGISFVTKSNGTYISQINGLAELDNGKNSGWMYTVNGKSVSQLYSERTLSEGDVIEWFY
;
A
#
# COMPACT_ATOMS: atom_id res chain seq x y z
N ILE A 1 0.17 -6.48 11.68
CA ILE A 1 0.42 -5.77 10.42
C ILE A 1 0.45 -6.78 9.28
N PRO A 2 0.15 -6.38 8.04
CA PRO A 2 0.26 -7.22 6.86
C PRO A 2 1.67 -7.78 6.64
N GLY A 3 1.78 -8.91 5.95
CA GLY A 3 3.05 -9.62 5.73
C GLY A 3 4.05 -8.86 4.85
N GLU A 4 3.59 -7.94 4.00
CA GLU A 4 4.41 -7.07 3.16
C GLU A 4 5.06 -5.90 3.92
N VAL A 5 4.49 -5.52 5.06
CA VAL A 5 5.01 -4.42 5.89
C VAL A 5 6.08 -4.98 6.83
N ASP A 6 7.34 -4.72 6.57
CA ASP A 6 8.48 -5.21 7.36
C ASP A 6 8.95 -4.22 8.43
N LYS A 7 8.61 -2.94 8.26
CA LYS A 7 9.00 -1.86 9.18
C LYS A 7 7.81 -0.99 9.53
N VAL A 8 7.76 -0.54 10.76
CA VAL A 8 6.74 0.41 11.23
C VAL A 8 7.39 1.52 12.06
N MET A 9 6.85 2.71 11.96
CA MET A 9 7.09 3.80 12.90
C MET A 9 5.89 3.91 13.85
N ILE A 10 6.17 4.24 15.09
CA ILE A 10 5.13 4.34 16.13
C ILE A 10 4.98 5.79 16.53
N ARG A 11 3.75 6.28 16.48
CA ARG A 11 3.37 7.57 17.01
C ARG A 11 2.59 7.38 18.31
N ALA A 12 3.00 8.08 19.36
CA ALA A 12 2.32 8.02 20.64
C ALA A 12 2.32 9.39 21.34
N ALA A 13 1.17 9.79 21.85
CA ALA A 13 1.01 11.02 22.63
C ALA A 13 0.20 10.75 23.88
N ALA A 14 0.47 11.48 24.95
CA ALA A 14 -0.33 11.44 26.17
C ALA A 14 -1.53 12.40 26.06
N GLY A 15 -2.63 12.08 26.75
CA GLY A 15 -3.78 12.98 26.85
C GLY A 15 -3.46 14.31 27.58
N ASN A 16 -2.49 14.30 28.50
CA ASN A 16 -1.94 15.50 29.07
C ASN A 16 -0.72 15.96 28.26
N PRO A 17 -0.74 17.14 27.60
CA PRO A 17 0.34 17.62 26.76
C PRO A 17 1.65 17.93 27.53
N LYS A 18 1.61 18.02 28.84
CA LYS A 18 2.78 18.22 29.70
C LYS A 18 3.42 16.91 30.18
N ALA A 19 2.78 15.76 29.93
CA ALA A 19 3.35 14.46 30.25
C ALA A 19 4.45 14.11 29.23
N LYS A 20 5.47 13.38 29.67
CA LYS A 20 6.52 12.86 28.79
C LYS A 20 6.13 11.49 28.27
N VAL A 21 6.38 11.24 26.99
CA VAL A 21 6.17 9.94 26.36
C VAL A 21 7.50 9.46 25.80
N GLN A 22 7.83 8.21 26.05
CA GLN A 22 9.04 7.56 25.55
C GLN A 22 8.70 6.26 24.84
N ILE A 23 9.39 6.00 23.74
CA ILE A 23 9.39 4.68 23.07
C ILE A 23 10.78 4.09 23.17
N ASN A 24 10.89 2.92 23.80
CA ASN A 24 12.16 2.23 24.09
C ASN A 24 13.23 3.18 24.71
N GLY A 25 12.80 4.11 25.55
CA GLY A 25 13.67 5.10 26.20
C GLY A 25 13.90 6.40 25.44
N SER A 26 13.51 6.49 24.15
CA SER A 26 13.62 7.71 23.37
C SER A 26 12.42 8.63 23.57
N ASP A 27 12.68 9.91 23.84
CA ASP A 27 11.63 10.90 24.08
C ASP A 27 10.87 11.25 22.80
N LEU A 28 9.56 11.29 22.90
CA LEU A 28 8.66 11.79 21.86
C LEU A 28 8.16 13.20 22.23
N ASN A 29 8.17 14.08 21.26
CA ASN A 29 7.75 15.47 21.43
C ASN A 29 7.29 16.06 20.08
N ALA A 30 6.91 17.33 20.09
CA ALA A 30 6.43 18.01 18.88
C ALA A 30 7.50 18.14 17.78
N SER A 31 8.81 18.14 18.11
CA SER A 31 9.87 18.26 17.11
C SER A 31 10.09 16.98 16.28
N ASN A 32 9.68 15.81 16.80
CA ASN A 32 9.68 14.55 16.08
C ASN A 32 8.26 14.08 15.73
N ASP A 33 7.28 15.01 15.73
CA ASP A 33 5.86 14.72 15.46
C ASP A 33 5.31 13.57 16.34
N TRP A 34 5.81 13.42 17.54
CA TRP A 34 5.44 12.34 18.48
C TRP A 34 5.67 10.93 17.89
N THR A 35 6.63 10.81 16.97
CA THR A 35 6.95 9.58 16.27
C THR A 35 8.29 9.00 16.73
N SER A 36 8.43 7.68 16.72
CA SER A 36 9.68 7.01 17.07
C SER A 36 10.81 7.48 16.15
N PRO A 37 12.04 7.70 16.67
CA PRO A 37 13.16 8.19 15.85
C PRO A 37 13.61 7.19 14.80
N GLU A 38 13.36 5.91 15.02
CA GLU A 38 13.71 4.82 14.13
C GLU A 38 12.49 3.94 13.85
N ALA A 39 12.48 3.33 12.67
CA ALA A 39 11.51 2.31 12.32
C ALA A 39 11.85 0.99 13.01
N PHE A 40 10.84 0.26 13.42
CA PHE A 40 10.97 -1.06 14.02
C PHE A 40 10.84 -2.12 12.96
N ASP A 41 11.90 -2.92 12.77
CA ASP A 41 11.87 -4.13 11.94
C ASP A 41 11.03 -5.21 12.63
N ILE A 42 10.07 -5.78 11.91
CA ILE A 42 9.23 -6.87 12.38
C ILE A 42 9.54 -8.11 11.52
N PRO A 43 10.09 -9.19 12.10
CA PRO A 43 10.36 -10.41 11.34
C PRO A 43 9.07 -10.96 10.72
N ARG A 44 9.18 -11.52 9.52
CA ARG A 44 8.04 -12.15 8.85
C ARG A 44 7.49 -13.30 9.71
N GLY A 45 6.17 -13.33 9.91
CA GLY A 45 5.51 -14.31 10.78
C GLY A 45 5.85 -14.17 12.26
N GLY A 46 6.63 -13.14 12.61
CA GLY A 46 7.07 -12.89 13.97
C GLY A 46 6.34 -11.72 14.62
N GLN A 47 6.85 -11.35 15.76
CA GLN A 47 6.36 -10.21 16.52
C GLN A 47 7.52 -9.39 17.09
N ARG A 48 7.24 -8.17 17.45
CA ARG A 48 8.14 -7.30 18.19
C ARG A 48 7.38 -6.56 19.28
N ASP A 49 7.94 -6.59 20.49
CA ASP A 49 7.44 -5.81 21.60
C ASP A 49 8.17 -4.47 21.66
N VAL A 50 7.40 -3.42 21.87
CA VAL A 50 7.89 -2.05 22.00
C VAL A 50 7.36 -1.47 23.30
N SER A 51 8.26 -0.92 24.13
CA SER A 51 7.94 -0.30 25.38
C SER A 51 7.51 1.16 25.17
N VAL A 52 6.32 1.50 25.62
CA VAL A 52 5.81 2.88 25.64
C VAL A 52 5.67 3.33 27.11
N LYS A 53 6.54 4.24 27.54
CA LYS A 53 6.52 4.78 28.91
C LYS A 53 5.92 6.18 28.91
N VAL A 54 4.97 6.40 29.79
CA VAL A 54 4.38 7.73 30.04
C VAL A 54 4.76 8.17 31.44
N VAL A 55 5.25 9.39 31.56
CA VAL A 55 5.62 10.01 32.85
C VAL A 55 4.77 11.25 33.07
N SER A 56 4.21 11.39 34.25
CA SER A 56 3.41 12.58 34.63
C SER A 56 4.22 13.87 34.48
N SER A 57 3.52 15.00 34.34
CA SER A 57 4.14 16.31 34.15
C SER A 57 5.03 16.76 35.33
N ASP A 58 4.78 16.28 36.55
CA ASP A 58 5.57 16.51 37.75
C ASP A 58 6.68 15.48 37.96
N GLY A 59 6.76 14.44 37.08
CA GLY A 59 7.74 13.37 37.16
C GLY A 59 7.53 12.34 38.26
N THR A 60 6.46 12.47 39.05
CA THR A 60 6.25 11.63 40.24
C THR A 60 5.63 10.27 39.93
N GLN A 61 4.92 10.16 38.82
CA GLN A 61 4.24 8.94 38.40
C GLN A 61 4.70 8.53 37.01
N SER A 62 4.83 7.22 36.79
CA SER A 62 5.06 6.69 35.46
C SER A 62 4.34 5.38 35.25
N LYS A 63 3.95 5.12 33.97
CA LYS A 63 3.34 3.88 33.56
C LYS A 63 3.97 3.42 32.25
N THR A 64 4.29 2.14 32.19
CA THR A 64 4.83 1.51 31.00
C THR A 64 3.79 0.58 30.39
N TYR A 65 3.62 0.68 29.08
CA TYR A 65 2.79 -0.19 28.25
C TYR A 65 3.68 -0.97 27.33
N THR A 66 3.32 -2.21 27.05
CA THR A 66 3.96 -3.01 26.01
C THR A 66 3.03 -3.05 24.80
N LEU A 67 3.52 -2.58 23.66
CA LEU A 67 2.86 -2.70 22.38
C LEU A 67 3.48 -3.88 21.64
N THR A 68 2.71 -4.97 21.48
CA THR A 68 3.13 -6.12 20.69
C THR A 68 2.66 -5.95 19.25
N ILE A 69 3.59 -5.84 18.32
CA ILE A 69 3.34 -5.74 16.88
C ILE A 69 3.58 -7.11 16.27
N LYS A 70 2.52 -7.70 15.71
CA LYS A 70 2.61 -8.99 15.02
C LYS A 70 2.57 -8.75 13.52
N ARG A 71 3.51 -9.36 12.79
CA ARG A 71 3.52 -9.39 11.33
C ARG A 71 2.98 -10.72 10.86
N ALA A 72 2.02 -10.69 9.92
CA ALA A 72 1.49 -11.91 9.32
C ALA A 72 2.62 -12.73 8.69
N SER A 73 2.59 -14.05 8.86
CA SER A 73 3.38 -14.96 8.05
C SER A 73 2.67 -15.14 6.73
N TRP A 74 3.41 -15.09 5.62
CA TRP A 74 2.90 -15.64 4.39
C TRP A 74 3.27 -17.11 4.36
N ASP A 75 2.32 -17.95 4.64
CA ASP A 75 2.44 -19.35 4.31
C ASP A 75 2.15 -19.44 2.79
N GLU A 76 3.00 -20.10 2.02
CA GLU A 76 2.74 -20.35 0.59
C GLU A 76 1.38 -21.03 0.37
N LYS A 77 0.85 -21.70 1.39
CA LYS A 77 -0.49 -22.29 1.42
C LYS A 77 -1.62 -21.28 1.48
N GLU A 78 -1.36 -20.03 1.85
CA GLU A 78 -2.35 -18.93 1.89
C GLU A 78 -2.24 -17.98 0.69
N ASN A 79 -1.41 -18.28 -0.29
CA ASN A 79 -1.37 -17.52 -1.53
C ASN A 79 -2.53 -17.95 -2.43
N ILE A 80 -3.03 -16.97 -3.18
CA ILE A 80 -3.98 -17.17 -4.26
C ILE A 80 -3.29 -16.89 -5.60
N SER A 81 -3.75 -17.57 -6.64
CA SER A 81 -3.33 -17.31 -8.02
C SER A 81 -4.36 -16.44 -8.70
N VAL A 82 -3.91 -15.36 -9.33
CA VAL A 82 -4.72 -14.43 -10.10
C VAL A 82 -4.05 -14.14 -11.44
N ASN A 83 -4.80 -13.66 -12.41
CA ASN A 83 -4.24 -13.20 -13.67
C ASN A 83 -4.24 -11.67 -13.72
N PHE A 84 -3.24 -11.11 -14.37
CA PHE A 84 -3.08 -9.67 -14.57
C PHE A 84 -2.73 -9.35 -16.01
N CYS A 85 -3.41 -8.37 -16.59
CA CYS A 85 -3.12 -7.80 -17.90
C CYS A 85 -3.18 -6.27 -17.83
N LEU A 86 -2.32 -5.60 -18.59
CA LEU A 86 -2.31 -4.14 -18.72
C LEU A 86 -2.27 -3.76 -20.20
N MET A 87 -3.25 -2.99 -20.62
CA MET A 87 -3.38 -2.46 -21.97
C MET A 87 -3.32 -0.94 -21.94
N GLY A 88 -2.45 -0.36 -22.73
CA GLY A 88 -2.36 1.07 -22.97
C GLY A 88 -2.55 1.39 -24.44
N ASP A 89 -1.86 2.40 -24.91
CA ASP A 89 -1.83 2.79 -26.32
C ASP A 89 -0.44 2.61 -26.93
N SER A 90 -0.33 2.66 -28.28
CA SER A 90 0.92 2.53 -29.01
C SER A 90 1.76 3.81 -29.03
N LEU A 91 1.17 4.95 -28.64
CA LEU A 91 1.77 6.28 -28.81
C LEU A 91 1.51 7.18 -27.60
N HIS A 92 1.59 6.63 -26.37
CA HIS A 92 1.32 7.42 -25.19
C HIS A 92 2.18 8.70 -25.11
N GLY A 93 1.60 9.79 -24.65
CA GLY A 93 2.26 11.10 -24.53
C GLY A 93 2.30 11.91 -25.82
N GLU A 94 1.89 11.39 -26.97
CA GLU A 94 1.93 12.09 -28.25
C GLU A 94 0.55 12.57 -28.77
N GLY A 95 -0.52 12.30 -28.04
CA GLY A 95 -1.86 12.85 -28.31
C GLY A 95 -2.58 12.28 -29.54
N ASN A 96 -2.14 11.18 -30.09
CA ASN A 96 -2.72 10.57 -31.29
C ASN A 96 -2.90 9.06 -31.17
N HIS A 97 -3.65 8.66 -30.18
CA HIS A 97 -3.78 7.30 -29.70
C HIS A 97 -4.91 6.58 -30.40
N GLN A 98 -4.59 5.69 -31.32
CA GLN A 98 -5.59 4.99 -32.10
C GLN A 98 -5.62 3.49 -31.84
N ASP A 99 -4.50 2.92 -31.39
CA ASP A 99 -4.37 1.49 -31.24
C ASP A 99 -4.09 1.10 -29.78
N THR A 100 -4.82 0.10 -29.30
CA THR A 100 -4.56 -0.52 -28.01
C THR A 100 -3.32 -1.40 -28.11
N GLU A 101 -2.39 -1.24 -27.17
CA GLU A 101 -1.18 -2.05 -27.04
C GLU A 101 -1.15 -2.76 -25.69
N VAL A 102 -0.72 -4.01 -25.72
CA VAL A 102 -0.53 -4.81 -24.50
C VAL A 102 0.83 -4.49 -23.91
N TRP A 103 0.85 -3.78 -22.79
CA TRP A 103 2.09 -3.46 -22.06
C TRP A 103 2.52 -4.55 -21.08
N ILE A 104 1.56 -5.24 -20.47
CA ILE A 104 1.80 -6.48 -19.72
C ILE A 104 0.80 -7.53 -20.25
N ALA A 105 1.32 -8.58 -20.86
CA ALA A 105 0.49 -9.69 -21.32
C ALA A 105 -0.17 -10.42 -20.15
N ASP A 106 -1.26 -11.14 -20.41
CA ASP A 106 -1.93 -11.95 -19.40
C ASP A 106 -0.92 -12.84 -18.66
N THR A 107 -0.72 -12.53 -17.40
CA THR A 107 0.31 -13.13 -16.57
C THR A 107 -0.31 -13.68 -15.29
N LYS A 108 -0.07 -14.97 -15.03
CA LYS A 108 -0.48 -15.59 -13.78
C LYS A 108 0.45 -15.18 -12.64
N VAL A 109 -0.11 -14.65 -11.57
CA VAL A 109 0.62 -14.09 -10.44
C VAL A 109 0.15 -14.73 -9.14
N SER A 110 1.09 -15.13 -8.30
CA SER A 110 0.80 -15.56 -6.94
C SER A 110 0.86 -14.36 -6.00
N VAL A 111 -0.21 -14.12 -5.26
CA VAL A 111 -0.32 -13.04 -4.27
C VAL A 111 -0.88 -13.57 -2.96
N PRO A 112 -0.58 -12.95 -1.82
CA PRO A 112 -1.16 -13.32 -0.54
C PRO A 112 -2.69 -13.25 -0.57
N LYS A 113 -3.35 -14.22 0.03
CA LYS A 113 -4.80 -14.20 0.24
C LYS A 113 -5.17 -12.95 1.04
N GLY A 114 -6.18 -12.23 0.56
CA GLY A 114 -6.59 -10.95 1.13
C GLY A 114 -5.91 -9.73 0.51
N SER A 115 -4.98 -9.93 -0.46
CA SER A 115 -4.44 -8.83 -1.25
C SER A 115 -5.53 -8.09 -2.02
N THR A 116 -5.33 -6.80 -2.23
CA THR A 116 -6.22 -5.96 -3.04
C THR A 116 -5.76 -5.89 -4.49
N VAL A 117 -6.63 -5.40 -5.37
CA VAL A 117 -6.25 -5.06 -6.75
C VAL A 117 -5.10 -4.06 -6.76
N LYS A 118 -5.06 -3.10 -5.82
CA LYS A 118 -3.94 -2.17 -5.67
C LYS A 118 -2.62 -2.89 -5.44
N TYR A 119 -2.58 -3.82 -4.49
CA TYR A 119 -1.35 -4.57 -4.21
C TYR A 119 -0.82 -5.28 -5.45
N LEU A 120 -1.70 -5.98 -6.18
CA LEU A 120 -1.35 -6.67 -7.42
C LEU A 120 -0.86 -5.69 -8.49
N THR A 121 -1.60 -4.59 -8.70
CA THR A 121 -1.27 -3.59 -9.72
C THR A 121 0.08 -2.93 -9.44
N ASP A 122 0.27 -2.41 -8.23
CA ASP A 122 1.54 -1.77 -7.84
C ASP A 122 2.72 -2.74 -8.01
N LYS A 123 2.54 -4.00 -7.57
CA LYS A 123 3.55 -5.05 -7.76
C LYS A 123 3.87 -5.28 -9.23
N MET A 124 2.87 -5.44 -10.09
CA MET A 124 3.08 -5.71 -11.50
C MET A 124 3.74 -4.54 -12.24
N LEU A 125 3.35 -3.30 -11.90
CA LEU A 125 3.99 -2.11 -12.48
C LEU A 125 5.46 -1.99 -12.05
N ILE A 126 5.75 -2.18 -10.77
CA ILE A 126 7.12 -2.12 -10.22
C ILE A 126 7.98 -3.24 -10.81
N ASP A 127 7.50 -4.48 -10.81
CA ASP A 127 8.25 -5.64 -11.31
C ASP A 127 8.59 -5.53 -12.80
N ASN A 128 7.76 -4.82 -13.58
CA ASN A 128 7.98 -4.58 -15.01
C ASN A 128 8.67 -3.24 -15.30
N GLY A 129 9.05 -2.45 -14.29
CA GLY A 129 9.71 -1.17 -14.45
C GLY A 129 8.82 -0.08 -15.07
N ILE A 130 7.49 -0.23 -14.97
CA ILE A 130 6.52 0.70 -15.52
C ILE A 130 6.24 1.81 -14.50
N SER A 131 6.44 3.07 -14.89
CA SER A 131 6.17 4.21 -14.04
C SER A 131 4.67 4.45 -13.87
N PHE A 132 4.25 4.94 -12.71
CA PHE A 132 2.86 5.31 -12.47
C PHE A 132 2.72 6.44 -11.45
N VAL A 133 1.61 7.16 -11.54
CA VAL A 133 1.26 8.24 -10.61
C VAL A 133 -0.10 7.97 -9.99
N THR A 134 -0.17 8.12 -8.68
CA THR A 134 -1.41 7.98 -7.93
C THR A 134 -1.88 9.31 -7.34
N LYS A 135 -3.18 9.46 -7.17
CA LYS A 135 -3.85 10.58 -6.50
C LYS A 135 -4.66 10.06 -5.30
N SER A 136 -5.22 10.98 -4.53
CA SER A 136 -6.13 10.67 -3.41
C SER A 136 -5.52 9.69 -2.41
N ASN A 137 -4.29 9.97 -1.95
CA ASN A 137 -3.54 9.11 -1.02
C ASN A 137 -3.33 7.67 -1.55
N GLY A 138 -3.12 7.53 -2.85
CA GLY A 138 -2.84 6.23 -3.47
C GLY A 138 -4.07 5.36 -3.75
N THR A 139 -5.28 5.93 -3.70
CA THR A 139 -6.52 5.18 -3.98
C THR A 139 -6.96 5.25 -5.44
N TYR A 140 -6.32 6.10 -6.24
CA TYR A 140 -6.63 6.30 -7.65
C TYR A 140 -5.34 6.38 -8.48
N ILE A 141 -5.28 5.67 -9.60
CA ILE A 141 -4.18 5.77 -10.57
C ILE A 141 -4.57 6.81 -11.61
N SER A 142 -3.74 7.85 -11.74
CA SER A 142 -3.96 8.95 -12.70
C SER A 142 -3.05 8.86 -13.92
N GLN A 143 -1.96 8.09 -13.86
CA GLN A 143 -1.04 7.91 -14.98
C GLN A 143 -0.36 6.55 -14.88
N ILE A 144 -0.18 5.85 -16.00
CA ILE A 144 0.67 4.68 -16.12
C ILE A 144 1.52 4.85 -17.38
N ASN A 145 2.82 4.56 -17.28
CA ASN A 145 3.79 4.61 -18.38
C ASN A 145 3.76 5.93 -19.17
N GLY A 146 3.53 7.04 -18.50
CA GLY A 146 3.43 8.37 -19.14
C GLY A 146 2.03 8.74 -19.65
N LEU A 147 1.14 7.76 -19.91
CA LEU A 147 -0.24 8.00 -20.34
C LEU A 147 -1.10 8.43 -19.14
N ALA A 148 -1.53 9.68 -19.13
CA ALA A 148 -2.28 10.28 -18.03
C ALA A 148 -3.78 10.33 -18.32
N GLU A 149 -4.59 10.40 -17.26
CA GLU A 149 -6.01 10.71 -17.41
C GLU A 149 -6.19 12.00 -18.21
N LEU A 150 -7.20 12.05 -19.07
CA LEU A 150 -7.58 13.13 -19.98
C LEU A 150 -6.66 13.32 -21.20
N ASP A 151 -5.61 12.54 -21.39
CA ASP A 151 -4.73 12.66 -22.56
C ASP A 151 -5.50 12.39 -23.87
N ASN A 152 -6.45 11.46 -23.86
CA ASN A 152 -7.31 11.15 -25.03
C ASN A 152 -8.70 11.80 -24.95
N GLY A 153 -8.78 12.97 -24.31
CA GLY A 153 -9.99 13.74 -24.19
C GLY A 153 -10.63 13.70 -22.79
N LYS A 154 -11.59 14.58 -22.57
CA LYS A 154 -12.14 14.91 -21.25
C LYS A 154 -12.81 13.76 -20.46
N ASN A 155 -12.97 12.61 -21.06
CA ASN A 155 -13.57 11.44 -20.40
C ASN A 155 -12.63 10.23 -20.42
N SER A 156 -11.37 10.38 -20.87
CA SER A 156 -10.41 9.27 -20.89
C SER A 156 -9.71 9.13 -19.55
N GLY A 157 -9.31 7.91 -19.22
CA GLY A 157 -8.60 7.62 -17.99
C GLY A 157 -8.49 6.11 -17.73
N TRP A 158 -7.70 5.77 -16.75
CA TRP A 158 -7.43 4.39 -16.39
C TRP A 158 -8.62 3.72 -15.70
N MET A 159 -9.02 2.58 -16.23
CA MET A 159 -10.09 1.75 -15.71
C MET A 159 -9.61 0.30 -15.55
N TYR A 160 -10.30 -0.46 -14.71
CA TYR A 160 -10.03 -1.88 -14.57
C TYR A 160 -11.29 -2.72 -14.54
N THR A 161 -11.15 -3.97 -14.96
CA THR A 161 -12.17 -5.00 -14.80
C THR A 161 -11.71 -6.09 -13.84
N VAL A 162 -12.68 -6.81 -13.30
CA VAL A 162 -12.47 -8.07 -12.59
C VAL A 162 -13.33 -9.11 -13.28
N ASN A 163 -12.69 -10.15 -13.81
CA ASN A 163 -13.36 -11.22 -14.55
C ASN A 163 -14.22 -10.68 -15.72
N GLY A 164 -13.66 -9.70 -16.47
CA GLY A 164 -14.31 -9.06 -17.60
C GLY A 164 -15.48 -8.13 -17.25
N LYS A 165 -15.70 -7.81 -15.98
CA LYS A 165 -16.76 -6.90 -15.52
C LYS A 165 -16.19 -5.62 -14.95
N SER A 166 -16.73 -4.49 -15.39
CA SER A 166 -16.39 -3.17 -14.82
C SER A 166 -16.71 -3.13 -13.33
N VAL A 167 -15.82 -2.54 -12.56
CA VAL A 167 -15.93 -2.44 -11.10
C VAL A 167 -16.02 -0.98 -10.71
N SER A 168 -17.02 -0.63 -9.90
CA SER A 168 -17.19 0.72 -9.34
C SER A 168 -16.40 0.95 -8.05
N GLN A 169 -15.89 -0.14 -7.45
CA GLN A 169 -15.10 -0.09 -6.22
C GLN A 169 -13.69 0.41 -6.52
N LEU A 170 -13.10 1.16 -5.59
CA LEU A 170 -11.72 1.60 -5.71
C LEU A 170 -10.78 0.38 -5.74
N TYR A 171 -9.76 0.43 -6.60
CA TYR A 171 -8.78 -0.66 -6.72
C TYR A 171 -8.03 -0.94 -5.41
N SER A 172 -7.95 0.07 -4.52
CA SER A 172 -7.37 -0.04 -3.18
C SER A 172 -8.24 -0.82 -2.18
N GLU A 173 -9.53 -0.98 -2.47
CA GLU A 173 -10.51 -1.62 -1.58
C GLU A 173 -10.96 -3.00 -2.08
N ARG A 174 -10.86 -3.24 -3.39
CA ARG A 174 -11.27 -4.50 -4.00
C ARG A 174 -10.30 -5.61 -3.63
N THR A 175 -10.73 -6.55 -2.78
CA THR A 175 -9.97 -7.73 -2.39
C THR A 175 -10.02 -8.78 -3.50
N LEU A 176 -8.89 -9.44 -3.74
CA LEU A 176 -8.72 -10.50 -4.74
C LEU A 176 -9.19 -11.85 -4.20
N SER A 177 -9.70 -12.68 -5.10
CA SER A 177 -10.05 -14.07 -4.89
C SER A 177 -9.26 -15.00 -5.80
N GLU A 178 -9.15 -16.28 -5.44
CA GLU A 178 -8.51 -17.29 -6.29
C GLU A 178 -9.12 -17.30 -7.69
N GLY A 179 -8.26 -17.22 -8.72
CA GLY A 179 -8.67 -17.24 -10.11
C GLY A 179 -9.19 -15.91 -10.66
N ASP A 180 -9.20 -14.81 -9.89
CA ASP A 180 -9.58 -13.50 -10.42
C ASP A 180 -8.67 -13.09 -11.58
N VAL A 181 -9.28 -12.52 -12.62
CA VAL A 181 -8.61 -11.93 -13.79
C VAL A 181 -8.77 -10.43 -13.73
N ILE A 182 -7.65 -9.71 -13.59
CA ILE A 182 -7.60 -8.26 -13.50
C ILE A 182 -7.03 -7.69 -14.79
N GLU A 183 -7.82 -6.84 -15.45
CA GLU A 183 -7.43 -6.21 -16.70
C GLU A 183 -7.51 -4.70 -16.54
N TRP A 184 -6.39 -4.01 -16.72
CA TRP A 184 -6.32 -2.55 -16.79
C TRP A 184 -6.29 -2.09 -18.23
N PHE A 185 -7.01 -1.01 -18.53
CA PHE A 185 -7.06 -0.37 -19.84
C PHE A 185 -7.31 1.13 -19.71
N TYR A 186 -6.96 1.82 -20.79
CA TYR A 186 -7.12 3.25 -20.90
C TYR A 186 -8.29 3.65 -21.80
#